data_9553c0fd8adef548bb2f4be7b759ef74
#
_entry.id   9553c0fd8adef548bb2f4be7b759ef74
#
_cell.length_a   1.000
_cell.length_b   1.000
_cell.length_c   1.000
_cell.angle_alpha   90.00
_cell.angle_beta   90.00
_cell.angle_gamma   90.00
#
_symmetry.space_group_name_H-M   'P 1'
#
loop_
_entity.id
_entity.type
_entity.pdbx_description
1 polymer ?
#
loop_
_entity_poly.entity_id
_entity_poly.type
_entity_poly.pdbx_seq_one_letter_code
_entity_poly.pdbx_strand_id
1 'polypeptide(L)'
;MSMPRQLLLIVCALVLLSAYAVTSKAQSRNVDALTKANQGTIGLVSGPFGSTALNFASDMAEVLDDFENFETRLVVKLGKGTGQNVADLLYLKGTDIAIVQTDVLDHIRRNKIYRNIDGLLRYVTKLHDKEIHLLVASDIADMSDLSGKRVNLGPQQSGSFITGSLLLGLSGIESDIRLDTDAVALRKLLVGEIDAAIIVDGKPSSLLTNLPTDHGLKLLPIENQFMAEKYKSATFDNADYPSFVQEGETIPTLAVETVLAIYNWRPDNKRYPQAAKFINRFFSKFEELQIGTYHPKWESVDIRAEVEGWERFSAADKWLKDNPIKPDAPEVDPLRQQFEAFLEATQPNSNWTPEQKNLLFEQFRAWQKQNNQ
;
A
#
# COMPACT_ATOMS: atom_id res chain seq x y z
N MET A 1 12.78 40.96 -65.72
CA MET A 1 14.10 40.75 -65.06
C MET A 1 14.12 39.40 -64.50
N SER A 2 14.79 38.44 -65.16
CA SER A 2 14.90 37.07 -64.64
C SER A 2 16.00 36.99 -63.60
N MET A 3 15.72 36.52 -62.43
CA MET A 3 16.62 36.28 -61.28
C MET A 3 17.76 35.36 -61.75
N PRO A 4 19.02 35.65 -61.52
CA PRO A 4 20.12 34.82 -62.01
C PRO A 4 20.06 33.47 -61.28
N ARG A 5 20.25 32.37 -62.01
CA ARG A 5 20.16 30.97 -61.52
C ARG A 5 20.98 30.71 -60.24
N GLN A 6 22.08 31.41 -60.07
CA GLN A 6 22.92 31.33 -58.88
C GLN A 6 22.25 31.90 -57.61
N LEU A 7 21.49 33.00 -57.75
CA LEU A 7 20.78 33.63 -56.64
C LEU A 7 19.62 32.69 -56.15
N LEU A 8 18.96 32.03 -57.08
CA LEU A 8 17.89 31.05 -56.76
C LEU A 8 18.44 29.87 -55.98
N LEU A 9 19.62 29.34 -56.38
CA LEU A 9 20.26 28.22 -55.66
C LEU A 9 20.70 28.60 -54.23
N ILE A 10 21.19 29.82 -54.03
CA ILE A 10 21.57 30.32 -52.69
C ILE A 10 20.33 30.47 -51.81
N VAL A 11 19.24 31.01 -52.33
CA VAL A 11 17.98 31.16 -51.59
C VAL A 11 17.41 29.80 -51.24
N CYS A 12 17.39 28.84 -52.16
CA CYS A 12 16.96 27.46 -51.87
C CYS A 12 17.83 26.77 -50.81
N ALA A 13 19.17 26.95 -50.87
CA ALA A 13 20.09 26.41 -49.88
C ALA A 13 19.87 27.02 -48.49
N LEU A 14 19.61 28.30 -48.37
CA LEU A 14 19.31 29.00 -47.12
C LEU A 14 17.97 28.59 -46.54
N VAL A 15 16.94 28.37 -47.36
CA VAL A 15 15.63 27.84 -46.92
C VAL A 15 15.74 26.38 -46.43
N LEU A 16 16.52 25.56 -47.11
CA LEU A 16 16.78 24.17 -46.69
C LEU A 16 17.57 24.12 -45.37
N LEU A 17 18.59 24.98 -45.21
CA LEU A 17 19.35 25.10 -43.95
C LEU A 17 18.49 25.60 -42.79
N SER A 18 17.61 26.57 -43.03
CA SER A 18 16.69 27.06 -41.99
C SER A 18 15.64 25.99 -41.60
N ALA A 19 15.10 25.24 -42.57
CA ALA A 19 14.19 24.14 -42.31
C ALA A 19 14.87 23.02 -41.52
N TYR A 20 16.13 22.71 -41.82
CA TYR A 20 16.91 21.70 -41.08
C TYR A 20 17.19 22.14 -39.62
N ALA A 21 17.49 23.43 -39.41
CA ALA A 21 17.71 23.97 -38.07
C ALA A 21 16.43 23.97 -37.19
N VAL A 22 15.27 24.23 -37.81
CA VAL A 22 13.96 24.19 -37.10
C VAL A 22 13.58 22.76 -36.72
N THR A 23 13.76 21.77 -37.63
CA THR A 23 13.48 20.39 -37.35
C THR A 23 14.40 19.80 -36.28
N SER A 24 15.69 20.13 -36.30
CA SER A 24 16.64 19.66 -35.28
C SER A 24 16.34 20.24 -33.89
N LYS A 25 15.92 21.52 -33.78
CA LYS A 25 15.49 22.13 -32.52
C LYS A 25 14.19 21.51 -31.98
N ALA A 26 13.23 21.21 -32.86
CA ALA A 26 11.98 20.54 -32.46
C ALA A 26 12.24 19.09 -31.96
N GLN A 27 13.16 18.37 -32.61
CA GLN A 27 13.53 17.01 -32.24
C GLN A 27 14.31 16.98 -30.91
N SER A 28 15.23 17.95 -30.66
CA SER A 28 15.92 18.05 -29.38
C SER A 28 14.96 18.38 -28.22
N ARG A 29 14.01 19.30 -28.42
CA ARG A 29 12.99 19.61 -27.41
C ARG A 29 12.11 18.40 -27.05
N ASN A 30 11.75 17.56 -28.02
CA ASN A 30 10.99 16.35 -27.75
C ASN A 30 11.83 15.30 -26.99
N VAL A 31 13.11 15.15 -27.29
CA VAL A 31 14.01 14.23 -26.58
C VAL A 31 14.21 14.69 -25.13
N ASP A 32 14.40 15.99 -24.91
CA ASP A 32 14.56 16.57 -23.58
C ASP A 32 13.28 16.41 -22.74
N ALA A 33 12.12 16.66 -23.33
CA ALA A 33 10.83 16.47 -22.68
C ALA A 33 10.56 15.00 -22.32
N LEU A 34 10.86 14.06 -23.23
CA LEU A 34 10.79 12.62 -22.98
C LEU A 34 11.73 12.19 -21.86
N THR A 35 12.97 12.68 -21.87
CA THR A 35 13.97 12.36 -20.86
C THR A 35 13.52 12.87 -19.50
N LYS A 36 13.08 14.12 -19.42
CA LYS A 36 12.58 14.74 -18.20
C LYS A 36 11.36 14.01 -17.64
N ALA A 37 10.35 13.69 -18.48
CA ALA A 37 9.14 13.00 -18.07
C ALA A 37 9.39 11.59 -17.51
N ASN A 38 10.46 10.92 -17.96
CA ASN A 38 10.80 9.56 -17.53
C ASN A 38 11.86 9.51 -16.42
N GLN A 39 12.52 10.62 -16.13
CA GLN A 39 13.66 10.66 -15.20
C GLN A 39 13.30 10.27 -13.78
N GLY A 40 12.12 10.67 -13.32
CA GLY A 40 11.59 10.38 -11.96
C GLY A 40 10.65 9.19 -11.86
N THR A 41 10.50 8.40 -12.94
CA THR A 41 9.51 7.32 -12.99
C THR A 41 9.92 6.12 -12.13
N ILE A 42 9.03 5.73 -11.22
CA ILE A 42 9.12 4.52 -10.37
C ILE A 42 7.93 3.62 -10.67
N GLY A 43 8.20 2.38 -11.08
CA GLY A 43 7.16 1.38 -11.29
C GLY A 43 6.82 0.63 -10.02
N LEU A 44 5.59 0.76 -9.54
CA LEU A 44 5.04 0.06 -8.38
C LEU A 44 4.06 -1.02 -8.83
N VAL A 45 4.35 -2.29 -8.55
CA VAL A 45 3.38 -3.36 -8.69
C VAL A 45 2.62 -3.56 -7.36
N SER A 46 1.30 -3.51 -7.43
CA SER A 46 0.40 -3.50 -6.28
C SER A 46 -0.37 -4.83 -6.13
N GLY A 47 -1.68 -4.77 -5.90
CA GLY A 47 -2.58 -5.91 -5.87
C GLY A 47 -3.50 -5.97 -7.07
N PRO A 48 -4.40 -6.96 -7.11
CA PRO A 48 -5.46 -7.03 -8.10
C PRO A 48 -6.45 -5.89 -7.91
N PHE A 49 -7.31 -5.71 -8.89
CA PHE A 49 -8.38 -4.71 -8.82
C PHE A 49 -9.28 -4.95 -7.60
N GLY A 50 -9.58 -3.88 -6.86
CA GLY A 50 -10.39 -3.90 -5.64
C GLY A 50 -9.65 -4.32 -4.37
N SER A 51 -8.33 -4.56 -4.42
CA SER A 51 -7.56 -4.89 -3.23
C SER A 51 -7.07 -3.64 -2.48
N THR A 52 -6.90 -3.75 -1.17
CA THR A 52 -6.29 -2.72 -0.33
C THR A 52 -4.89 -2.32 -0.81
N ALA A 53 -4.11 -3.26 -1.32
CA ALA A 53 -2.79 -2.96 -1.89
C ALA A 53 -2.86 -2.05 -3.13
N LEU A 54 -3.91 -2.13 -3.94
CA LEU A 54 -4.12 -1.20 -5.06
C LEU A 54 -4.51 0.18 -4.55
N ASN A 55 -5.36 0.27 -3.53
CA ASN A 55 -5.73 1.55 -2.92
C ASN A 55 -4.48 2.24 -2.36
N PHE A 56 -3.65 1.54 -1.59
CA PHE A 56 -2.37 2.05 -1.08
C PHE A 56 -1.44 2.56 -2.20
N ALA A 57 -1.34 1.83 -3.30
CA ALA A 57 -0.53 2.26 -4.44
C ALA A 57 -1.10 3.51 -5.13
N SER A 58 -2.42 3.63 -5.22
CA SER A 58 -3.11 4.78 -5.79
C SER A 58 -2.96 6.01 -4.90
N ASP A 59 -3.14 5.86 -3.59
CA ASP A 59 -2.95 6.92 -2.60
C ASP A 59 -1.51 7.45 -2.65
N MET A 60 -0.52 6.54 -2.69
CA MET A 60 0.88 6.93 -2.87
C MET A 60 1.11 7.71 -4.18
N ALA A 61 0.51 7.29 -5.29
CA ALA A 61 0.67 7.99 -6.56
C ALA A 61 0.06 9.40 -6.49
N GLU A 62 -1.10 9.56 -5.87
CA GLU A 62 -1.75 10.86 -5.71
C GLU A 62 -0.90 11.84 -4.89
N VAL A 63 -0.35 11.39 -3.75
CA VAL A 63 0.46 12.24 -2.85
C VAL A 63 1.87 12.49 -3.39
N LEU A 64 2.47 11.51 -4.07
CA LEU A 64 3.88 11.56 -4.41
C LEU A 64 4.18 12.07 -5.81
N ASP A 65 3.23 12.03 -6.75
CA ASP A 65 3.47 12.49 -8.11
C ASP A 65 3.80 13.98 -8.14
N ASP A 66 4.83 14.33 -8.89
CA ASP A 66 5.27 15.70 -9.13
C ASP A 66 5.15 16.02 -10.62
N PHE A 67 3.99 16.57 -10.99
CA PHE A 67 3.70 16.92 -12.38
C PHE A 67 4.38 18.21 -12.85
N GLU A 68 4.88 19.04 -11.93
CA GLU A 68 5.52 20.30 -12.26
C GLU A 68 7.00 20.11 -12.58
N ASN A 69 7.72 19.39 -11.70
CA ASN A 69 9.17 19.23 -11.82
C ASN A 69 9.57 17.86 -12.37
N PHE A 70 8.65 16.88 -12.41
CA PHE A 70 8.88 15.51 -12.83
C PHE A 70 9.95 14.78 -11.98
N GLU A 71 10.11 15.17 -10.72
CA GLU A 71 11.11 14.56 -9.84
C GLU A 71 10.73 13.17 -9.37
N THR A 72 9.43 12.93 -9.21
CA THR A 72 8.88 11.63 -8.85
C THR A 72 7.58 11.41 -9.60
N ARG A 73 7.46 10.27 -10.26
CA ARG A 73 6.23 9.80 -10.87
C ARG A 73 6.05 8.32 -10.61
N LEU A 74 4.98 7.98 -9.89
CA LEU A 74 4.65 6.61 -9.56
C LEU A 74 3.75 6.00 -10.64
N VAL A 75 4.24 4.96 -11.30
CA VAL A 75 3.44 4.19 -12.27
C VAL A 75 2.90 2.95 -11.60
N VAL A 76 1.64 3.02 -11.18
CA VAL A 76 0.96 1.91 -10.51
C VAL A 76 0.59 0.84 -11.53
N LYS A 77 0.98 -0.40 -11.23
CA LYS A 77 0.68 -1.60 -12.02
C LYS A 77 -0.20 -2.54 -11.22
N LEU A 78 -1.20 -3.11 -11.86
CA LEU A 78 -2.00 -4.17 -11.28
C LEU A 78 -1.15 -5.44 -11.12
N GLY A 79 -1.08 -5.96 -9.89
CA GLY A 79 -0.48 -7.25 -9.59
C GLY A 79 -1.53 -8.36 -9.54
N LYS A 80 -1.10 -9.60 -9.72
CA LYS A 80 -1.96 -10.79 -9.58
C LYS A 80 -1.85 -11.42 -8.20
N GLY A 81 -0.97 -10.90 -7.34
CA GLY A 81 -0.69 -11.38 -6.00
C GLY A 81 0.79 -11.39 -5.69
N THR A 82 1.14 -11.59 -4.43
CA THR A 82 2.49 -11.37 -3.89
C THR A 82 3.58 -12.19 -4.59
N GLY A 83 3.34 -13.47 -4.91
CA GLY A 83 4.31 -14.29 -5.61
C GLY A 83 4.64 -13.76 -7.00
N GLN A 84 3.63 -13.35 -7.77
CA GLN A 84 3.82 -12.68 -9.06
C GLN A 84 4.55 -11.33 -8.89
N ASN A 85 4.17 -10.54 -7.87
CA ASN A 85 4.79 -9.24 -7.62
C ASN A 85 6.30 -9.36 -7.35
N VAL A 86 6.71 -10.41 -6.63
CA VAL A 86 8.14 -10.71 -6.43
C VAL A 86 8.83 -11.07 -7.75
N ALA A 87 8.20 -11.90 -8.59
CA ALA A 87 8.75 -12.22 -9.91
C ALA A 87 8.87 -10.96 -10.79
N ASP A 88 7.85 -10.10 -10.77
CA ASP A 88 7.85 -8.86 -11.54
C ASP A 88 8.93 -7.88 -11.02
N LEU A 89 9.13 -7.79 -9.71
CA LEU A 89 10.19 -6.99 -9.11
C LEU A 89 11.59 -7.48 -9.51
N LEU A 90 11.78 -8.80 -9.65
CA LEU A 90 13.07 -9.38 -10.02
C LEU A 90 13.36 -9.30 -11.52
N TYR A 91 12.34 -9.42 -12.37
CA TYR A 91 12.54 -9.69 -13.80
C TYR A 91 11.83 -8.75 -14.75
N LEU A 92 10.75 -8.08 -14.33
CA LEU A 92 9.96 -7.25 -15.24
C LEU A 92 10.54 -5.84 -15.32
N LYS A 93 11.00 -5.47 -16.52
CA LYS A 93 11.52 -4.11 -16.77
C LYS A 93 10.52 -3.02 -16.39
N GLY A 94 11.01 -2.03 -15.67
CA GLY A 94 10.20 -0.89 -15.22
C GLY A 94 9.35 -1.22 -13.98
N THR A 95 9.63 -2.31 -13.27
CA THR A 95 9.15 -2.56 -11.91
C THR A 95 10.30 -2.30 -10.96
N ASP A 96 10.12 -1.37 -10.04
CA ASP A 96 11.16 -0.91 -9.13
C ASP A 96 10.83 -1.27 -7.68
N ILE A 97 9.53 -1.25 -7.33
CA ILE A 97 8.99 -1.54 -6.02
C ILE A 97 7.73 -2.40 -6.13
N ALA A 98 7.40 -3.10 -5.07
CA ALA A 98 6.26 -4.00 -5.01
C ALA A 98 5.64 -4.03 -3.61
N ILE A 99 4.30 -4.12 -3.52
CA ILE A 99 3.62 -4.45 -2.27
C ILE A 99 3.55 -5.97 -2.17
N VAL A 100 4.14 -6.54 -1.11
CA VAL A 100 4.24 -7.99 -0.90
C VAL A 100 3.96 -8.39 0.54
N GLN A 101 3.43 -9.60 0.74
CA GLN A 101 3.19 -10.19 2.07
C GLN A 101 4.47 -10.87 2.59
N THR A 102 4.71 -10.77 3.89
CA THR A 102 5.92 -11.32 4.52
C THR A 102 5.94 -12.84 4.53
N ASP A 103 4.79 -13.50 4.73
CA ASP A 103 4.69 -14.96 4.72
C ASP A 103 4.99 -15.57 3.35
N VAL A 104 4.63 -14.88 2.25
CA VAL A 104 5.00 -15.31 0.89
C VAL A 104 6.49 -15.11 0.64
N LEU A 105 7.09 -14.04 1.14
CA LEU A 105 8.54 -13.87 1.10
C LEU A 105 9.26 -14.99 1.84
N ASP A 106 8.76 -15.37 3.02
CA ASP A 106 9.28 -16.49 3.80
C ASP A 106 9.08 -17.84 3.11
N HIS A 107 7.93 -18.03 2.45
CA HIS A 107 7.69 -19.22 1.62
C HIS A 107 8.69 -19.32 0.47
N ILE A 108 8.91 -18.21 -0.24
CA ILE A 108 9.91 -18.12 -1.34
C ILE A 108 11.31 -18.45 -0.82
N ARG A 109 11.71 -17.91 0.33
CA ARG A 109 13.00 -18.13 0.97
C ARG A 109 13.19 -19.60 1.36
N ARG A 110 12.25 -20.16 2.11
CA ARG A 110 12.32 -21.54 2.64
C ARG A 110 12.33 -22.58 1.53
N ASN A 111 11.54 -22.37 0.48
CA ASN A 111 11.47 -23.27 -0.67
C ASN A 111 12.53 -22.99 -1.74
N LYS A 112 13.40 -21.97 -1.53
CA LYS A 112 14.47 -21.59 -2.45
C LYS A 112 13.97 -21.32 -3.88
N ILE A 113 12.75 -20.75 -4.01
CA ILE A 113 12.10 -20.48 -5.30
C ILE A 113 12.98 -19.56 -6.14
N TYR A 114 13.55 -18.53 -5.53
CA TYR A 114 14.56 -17.68 -6.15
C TYR A 114 15.89 -17.79 -5.41
N ARG A 115 16.97 -18.04 -6.18
CA ARG A 115 18.30 -18.14 -5.61
C ARG A 115 18.72 -16.78 -5.03
N ASN A 116 19.21 -16.79 -3.78
CA ASN A 116 19.74 -15.60 -3.10
C ASN A 116 18.72 -14.44 -2.96
N ILE A 117 17.45 -14.77 -2.69
CA ILE A 117 16.38 -13.76 -2.55
C ILE A 117 16.73 -12.68 -1.51
N ASP A 118 17.36 -13.06 -0.39
CA ASP A 118 17.79 -12.16 0.68
C ASP A 118 18.86 -11.16 0.23
N GLY A 119 19.66 -11.51 -0.79
CA GLY A 119 20.63 -10.59 -1.38
C GLY A 119 20.03 -9.68 -2.47
N LEU A 120 18.91 -10.09 -3.05
CA LEU A 120 18.26 -9.40 -4.18
C LEU A 120 17.19 -8.41 -3.74
N LEU A 121 16.48 -8.67 -2.65
CA LEU A 121 15.39 -7.83 -2.17
C LEU A 121 15.71 -7.17 -0.83
N ARG A 122 15.12 -6.00 -0.67
CA ARG A 122 15.07 -5.24 0.59
C ARG A 122 13.64 -4.73 0.78
N TYR A 123 13.29 -4.32 1.99
CA TYR A 123 12.07 -3.56 2.20
C TYR A 123 12.37 -2.07 2.43
N VAL A 124 11.51 -1.22 1.99
CA VAL A 124 11.55 0.22 2.26
C VAL A 124 10.94 0.48 3.63
N THR A 125 9.71 0.01 3.82
CA THR A 125 8.96 0.07 5.06
C THR A 125 7.94 -1.05 5.15
N LYS A 126 7.49 -1.35 6.37
CA LYS A 126 6.28 -2.09 6.60
C LYS A 126 5.08 -1.23 6.18
N LEU A 127 4.05 -1.85 5.62
CA LEU A 127 2.78 -1.22 5.27
C LEU A 127 1.65 -1.78 6.17
N HIS A 128 0.44 -1.86 5.62
CA HIS A 128 -0.73 -2.38 6.32
C HIS A 128 -0.66 -3.89 6.56
N ASP A 129 -1.36 -4.34 7.58
CA ASP A 129 -1.65 -5.76 7.78
C ASP A 129 -2.85 -6.16 6.91
N LYS A 130 -2.85 -7.40 6.41
CA LYS A 130 -3.95 -8.03 5.68
C LYS A 130 -4.59 -9.10 6.53
N GLU A 131 -5.87 -8.99 6.76
CA GLU A 131 -6.65 -9.96 7.52
C GLU A 131 -7.03 -11.16 6.66
N ILE A 132 -7.13 -12.33 7.27
CA ILE A 132 -7.60 -13.56 6.62
C ILE A 132 -9.12 -13.62 6.76
N HIS A 133 -9.82 -13.42 5.65
CA HIS A 133 -11.27 -13.52 5.59
C HIS A 133 -11.66 -14.94 5.16
N LEU A 134 -12.23 -15.72 6.07
CA LEU A 134 -12.82 -17.02 5.75
C LEU A 134 -14.31 -16.84 5.52
N LEU A 135 -14.69 -16.60 4.24
CA LEU A 135 -16.09 -16.50 3.84
C LEU A 135 -16.66 -17.88 3.53
N VAL A 136 -17.85 -18.15 4.02
CA VAL A 136 -18.53 -19.44 3.83
C VAL A 136 -20.01 -19.25 3.52
N ALA A 137 -20.60 -20.26 2.91
CA ALA A 137 -22.06 -20.40 2.78
C ALA A 137 -22.69 -20.55 4.16
N SER A 138 -23.97 -20.20 4.29
CA SER A 138 -24.68 -20.13 5.58
C SER A 138 -24.82 -21.47 6.32
N ASP A 139 -24.72 -22.60 5.63
CA ASP A 139 -24.82 -23.95 6.17
C ASP A 139 -23.51 -24.45 6.80
N ILE A 140 -22.39 -23.79 6.59
CA ILE A 140 -21.09 -24.13 7.19
C ILE A 140 -21.00 -23.46 8.56
N ALA A 141 -20.85 -24.26 9.64
CA ALA A 141 -20.84 -23.74 10.99
C ALA A 141 -19.44 -23.45 11.54
N ASP A 142 -18.45 -24.26 11.18
CA ASP A 142 -17.08 -24.10 11.62
C ASP A 142 -16.06 -24.53 10.54
N MET A 143 -14.77 -24.32 10.82
CA MET A 143 -13.71 -24.57 9.85
C MET A 143 -13.55 -26.07 9.52
N SER A 144 -13.90 -26.98 10.41
CA SER A 144 -13.82 -28.45 10.17
C SER A 144 -14.80 -28.91 9.10
N ASP A 145 -15.94 -28.22 8.95
CA ASP A 145 -16.93 -28.50 7.91
C ASP A 145 -16.39 -28.28 6.48
N LEU A 146 -15.23 -27.61 6.33
CA LEU A 146 -14.59 -27.40 5.03
C LEU A 146 -13.96 -28.67 4.44
N SER A 147 -13.88 -29.77 5.23
CA SER A 147 -13.36 -31.03 4.73
C SER A 147 -14.22 -31.57 3.57
N GLY A 148 -13.59 -31.83 2.42
CA GLY A 148 -14.27 -32.25 1.20
C GLY A 148 -15.08 -31.16 0.48
N LYS A 149 -15.17 -29.96 1.03
CA LYS A 149 -15.89 -28.83 0.41
C LYS A 149 -15.04 -28.13 -0.66
N ARG A 150 -15.72 -27.42 -1.56
CA ARG A 150 -15.09 -26.61 -2.61
C ARG A 150 -14.64 -25.28 -2.02
N VAL A 151 -13.35 -25.15 -1.77
CA VAL A 151 -12.75 -23.96 -1.13
C VAL A 151 -11.87 -23.21 -2.11
N ASN A 152 -12.16 -21.94 -2.35
CA ASN A 152 -11.28 -21.09 -3.17
C ASN A 152 -10.16 -20.47 -2.34
N LEU A 153 -8.93 -20.59 -2.82
CA LEU A 153 -7.74 -19.98 -2.21
C LEU A 153 -7.13 -18.86 -3.06
N GLY A 154 -7.82 -18.46 -4.12
CA GLY A 154 -7.25 -17.50 -5.07
C GLY A 154 -6.25 -18.13 -6.05
N PRO A 155 -5.72 -17.35 -7.00
CA PRO A 155 -4.71 -17.80 -7.97
C PRO A 155 -3.46 -18.37 -7.29
N GLN A 156 -2.85 -19.37 -7.88
CA GLN A 156 -1.72 -20.14 -7.30
C GLN A 156 -0.52 -19.30 -6.81
N GLN A 157 -0.31 -18.12 -7.37
CA GLN A 157 0.76 -17.20 -6.94
C GLN A 157 0.24 -16.04 -6.08
N SER A 158 -1.01 -16.09 -5.61
CA SER A 158 -1.57 -15.09 -4.72
C SER A 158 -1.12 -15.29 -3.27
N GLY A 159 -1.22 -14.23 -2.48
CA GLY A 159 -1.05 -14.32 -1.02
C GLY A 159 -2.12 -15.20 -0.39
N SER A 160 -3.39 -15.06 -0.83
CA SER A 160 -4.51 -15.89 -0.37
C SER A 160 -4.25 -17.38 -0.55
N PHE A 161 -3.63 -17.78 -1.67
CA PHE A 161 -3.27 -19.18 -1.91
C PHE A 161 -2.23 -19.69 -0.91
N ILE A 162 -1.15 -18.97 -0.69
CA ILE A 162 -0.06 -19.38 0.22
C ILE A 162 -0.58 -19.42 1.67
N THR A 163 -1.19 -18.34 2.12
CA THR A 163 -1.73 -18.22 3.49
C THR A 163 -2.88 -19.21 3.74
N GLY A 164 -3.82 -19.32 2.79
CA GLY A 164 -4.94 -20.25 2.90
C GLY A 164 -4.52 -21.73 2.87
N SER A 165 -3.53 -22.08 2.02
CA SER A 165 -2.96 -23.44 2.00
C SER A 165 -2.30 -23.77 3.33
N LEU A 166 -1.60 -22.82 3.94
CA LEU A 166 -0.98 -23.00 5.24
C LEU A 166 -2.05 -23.17 6.34
N LEU A 167 -3.09 -22.33 6.32
CA LEU A 167 -4.20 -22.42 7.27
C LEU A 167 -4.90 -23.80 7.23
N LEU A 168 -5.32 -24.24 6.05
CA LEU A 168 -5.96 -25.54 5.88
C LEU A 168 -5.03 -26.70 6.26
N GLY A 169 -3.77 -26.64 5.83
CA GLY A 169 -2.77 -27.66 6.12
C GLY A 169 -2.48 -27.81 7.62
N LEU A 170 -2.30 -26.71 8.35
CA LEU A 170 -2.08 -26.71 9.81
C LEU A 170 -3.33 -27.10 10.58
N SER A 171 -4.51 -26.91 10.00
CA SER A 171 -5.79 -27.35 10.60
C SER A 171 -6.14 -28.79 10.24
N GLY A 172 -5.34 -29.49 9.42
CA GLY A 172 -5.60 -30.86 8.97
C GLY A 172 -6.84 -30.99 8.09
N ILE A 173 -7.23 -29.93 7.37
CA ILE A 173 -8.43 -29.89 6.55
C ILE A 173 -8.07 -30.15 5.10
N GLU A 174 -8.65 -31.24 4.53
CA GLU A 174 -8.52 -31.58 3.11
C GLU A 174 -9.77 -31.11 2.34
N SER A 175 -9.63 -30.13 1.49
CA SER A 175 -10.71 -29.52 0.71
C SER A 175 -10.48 -29.69 -0.80
N ASP A 176 -11.56 -29.57 -1.59
CA ASP A 176 -11.51 -29.47 -3.05
C ASP A 176 -11.13 -28.03 -3.45
N ILE A 177 -9.86 -27.80 -3.72
CA ILE A 177 -9.29 -26.45 -3.90
C ILE A 177 -9.68 -25.85 -5.25
N ARG A 178 -10.14 -24.61 -5.24
CA ARG A 178 -10.40 -23.75 -6.39
C ARG A 178 -9.40 -22.60 -6.42
N LEU A 179 -9.09 -22.12 -7.64
CA LEU A 179 -8.01 -21.14 -7.88
C LEU A 179 -8.50 -19.92 -8.66
N ASP A 180 -9.75 -19.56 -8.48
CA ASP A 180 -10.35 -18.39 -9.10
C ASP A 180 -9.83 -17.10 -8.44
N THR A 181 -9.87 -15.97 -9.14
CA THR A 181 -9.63 -14.66 -8.52
C THR A 181 -10.71 -14.34 -7.50
N ASP A 182 -10.40 -13.53 -6.49
CA ASP A 182 -11.32 -13.24 -5.37
C ASP A 182 -12.68 -12.73 -5.84
N ALA A 183 -12.73 -11.85 -6.86
CA ALA A 183 -13.98 -11.37 -7.43
C ALA A 183 -14.79 -12.46 -8.15
N VAL A 184 -14.15 -13.46 -8.75
CA VAL A 184 -14.82 -14.63 -9.36
C VAL A 184 -15.28 -15.57 -8.26
N ALA A 185 -14.46 -15.83 -7.26
CA ALA A 185 -14.80 -16.68 -6.13
C ALA A 185 -16.02 -16.17 -5.37
N LEU A 186 -16.09 -14.85 -5.10
CA LEU A 186 -17.26 -14.24 -4.46
C LEU A 186 -18.54 -14.48 -5.26
N ARG A 187 -18.53 -14.29 -6.59
CA ARG A 187 -19.70 -14.58 -7.41
C ARG A 187 -20.11 -16.05 -7.36
N LYS A 188 -19.12 -16.97 -7.41
CA LYS A 188 -19.37 -18.41 -7.32
C LYS A 188 -19.92 -18.82 -5.96
N LEU A 189 -19.42 -18.20 -4.88
CA LEU A 189 -19.90 -18.43 -3.52
C LEU A 189 -21.35 -17.96 -3.36
N LEU A 190 -21.70 -16.79 -3.87
CA LEU A 190 -23.08 -16.26 -3.84
C LEU A 190 -24.09 -17.16 -4.55
N VAL A 191 -23.68 -17.88 -5.60
CA VAL A 191 -24.58 -18.78 -6.35
C VAL A 191 -24.40 -20.27 -5.97
N GLY A 192 -23.60 -20.57 -4.94
CA GLY A 192 -23.40 -21.94 -4.43
C GLY A 192 -22.56 -22.85 -5.34
N GLU A 193 -21.77 -22.29 -6.27
CA GLU A 193 -20.81 -23.07 -7.07
C GLU A 193 -19.57 -23.47 -6.29
N ILE A 194 -19.23 -22.72 -5.23
CA ILE A 194 -18.23 -23.08 -4.22
C ILE A 194 -18.84 -22.89 -2.83
N ASP A 195 -18.23 -23.51 -1.82
CA ASP A 195 -18.75 -23.55 -0.47
C ASP A 195 -18.06 -22.56 0.46
N ALA A 196 -16.81 -22.21 0.14
CA ALA A 196 -16.02 -21.25 0.90
C ALA A 196 -14.97 -20.52 0.02
N ALA A 197 -14.51 -19.37 0.51
CA ALA A 197 -13.39 -18.64 -0.04
C ALA A 197 -12.51 -18.07 1.07
N ILE A 198 -11.19 -18.28 0.98
CA ILE A 198 -10.20 -17.63 1.82
C ILE A 198 -9.62 -16.46 1.06
N ILE A 199 -9.87 -15.24 1.54
CA ILE A 199 -9.39 -13.99 0.95
C ILE A 199 -8.46 -13.31 1.96
N VAL A 200 -7.23 -12.97 1.53
CA VAL A 200 -6.25 -12.27 2.37
C VAL A 200 -6.10 -10.84 1.87
N ASP A 201 -6.80 -9.93 2.51
CA ASP A 201 -6.81 -8.52 2.15
C ASP A 201 -6.96 -7.62 3.38
N GLY A 202 -6.63 -6.34 3.25
CA GLY A 202 -6.81 -5.39 4.35
C GLY A 202 -8.30 -5.11 4.60
N LYS A 203 -8.67 -4.94 5.87
CA LYS A 203 -10.01 -4.54 6.27
C LYS A 203 -10.14 -3.01 6.33
N PRO A 204 -11.28 -2.43 5.94
CA PRO A 204 -12.36 -3.09 5.21
C PRO A 204 -11.98 -3.37 3.75
N SER A 205 -12.24 -4.60 3.28
CA SER A 205 -12.04 -4.94 1.87
C SER A 205 -13.21 -4.48 1.03
N SER A 206 -12.95 -3.73 -0.04
CA SER A 206 -14.00 -3.25 -0.93
C SER A 206 -14.78 -4.37 -1.64
N LEU A 207 -14.17 -5.55 -1.76
CA LEU A 207 -14.85 -6.73 -2.29
C LEU A 207 -16.00 -7.19 -1.38
N LEU A 208 -15.85 -7.07 -0.06
CA LEU A 208 -16.83 -7.50 0.92
C LEU A 208 -17.84 -6.40 1.22
N THR A 209 -17.39 -5.15 1.34
CA THR A 209 -18.29 -4.01 1.61
C THR A 209 -19.27 -3.72 0.47
N ASN A 210 -18.96 -4.14 -0.75
CA ASN A 210 -19.83 -4.01 -1.91
C ASN A 210 -20.82 -5.19 -2.11
N LEU A 211 -20.85 -6.17 -1.18
CA LEU A 211 -21.84 -7.24 -1.24
C LEU A 211 -23.25 -6.71 -0.90
N PRO A 212 -24.32 -7.31 -1.49
CA PRO A 212 -25.69 -7.03 -1.06
C PRO A 212 -25.87 -7.31 0.44
N THR A 213 -26.76 -6.60 1.13
CA THR A 213 -26.97 -6.75 2.58
C THR A 213 -27.50 -8.13 2.98
N ASP A 214 -28.19 -8.82 2.10
CA ASP A 214 -28.80 -10.14 2.28
C ASP A 214 -28.06 -11.24 1.51
N HIS A 215 -26.74 -11.16 1.44
CA HIS A 215 -25.89 -12.06 0.66
C HIS A 215 -25.87 -13.52 1.13
N GLY A 216 -26.39 -13.84 2.33
CA GLY A 216 -26.46 -15.22 2.88
C GLY A 216 -25.11 -15.88 3.16
N LEU A 217 -24.03 -15.11 3.26
CA LEU A 217 -22.68 -15.60 3.60
C LEU A 217 -22.34 -15.26 5.05
N LYS A 218 -21.35 -15.95 5.59
CA LYS A 218 -20.79 -15.71 6.93
C LYS A 218 -19.27 -15.53 6.85
N LEU A 219 -18.72 -14.74 7.76
CA LEU A 219 -17.31 -14.76 8.12
C LEU A 219 -17.13 -15.74 9.28
N LEU A 220 -16.31 -16.76 9.11
CA LEU A 220 -15.96 -17.66 10.20
C LEU A 220 -14.76 -17.16 11.00
N PRO A 221 -14.74 -17.36 12.32
CA PRO A 221 -13.58 -17.06 13.15
C PRO A 221 -12.40 -17.97 12.78
N ILE A 222 -11.18 -17.42 12.90
CA ILE A 222 -9.94 -18.15 12.69
C ILE A 222 -9.13 -18.08 13.97
N GLU A 223 -9.16 -19.18 14.73
CA GLU A 223 -8.41 -19.37 15.97
C GLU A 223 -7.49 -20.58 15.81
N ASN A 224 -6.29 -20.36 15.27
CA ASN A 224 -5.31 -21.41 15.06
C ASN A 224 -4.01 -21.06 15.79
N GLN A 225 -3.72 -21.78 16.88
CA GLN A 225 -2.56 -21.54 17.73
C GLN A 225 -1.22 -21.70 17.00
N PHE A 226 -1.12 -22.57 16.00
CA PHE A 226 0.12 -22.75 15.22
C PHE A 226 0.37 -21.59 14.25
N MET A 227 -0.68 -20.94 13.80
CA MET A 227 -0.55 -19.72 12.99
C MET A 227 -0.31 -18.49 13.88
N ALA A 228 -0.87 -18.42 15.08
CA ALA A 228 -0.72 -17.29 16.00
C ALA A 228 0.73 -17.02 16.42
N GLU A 229 1.65 -17.97 16.24
CA GLU A 229 3.10 -17.76 16.42
C GLU A 229 3.73 -16.88 15.33
N LYS A 230 3.10 -16.77 14.16
CA LYS A 230 3.65 -16.09 12.96
C LYS A 230 2.75 -14.99 12.40
N TYR A 231 1.48 -15.04 12.72
CA TYR A 231 0.47 -14.10 12.27
C TYR A 231 -0.05 -13.31 13.46
N LYS A 232 -0.38 -12.06 13.23
CA LYS A 232 -0.94 -11.21 14.27
C LYS A 232 -2.40 -11.56 14.53
N SER A 233 -2.81 -11.54 15.79
CA SER A 233 -4.22 -11.57 16.13
C SER A 233 -4.91 -10.31 15.60
N ALA A 234 -6.09 -10.50 15.01
CA ALA A 234 -6.93 -9.44 14.48
C ALA A 234 -8.41 -9.79 14.71
N THR A 235 -9.28 -8.83 14.53
CA THR A 235 -10.74 -9.02 14.63
C THR A 235 -11.43 -8.26 13.53
N PHE A 236 -12.63 -8.71 13.13
CA PHE A 236 -13.58 -7.90 12.37
C PHE A 236 -14.66 -7.40 13.31
N ASP A 237 -15.08 -6.16 13.14
CA ASP A 237 -16.18 -5.55 13.88
C ASP A 237 -17.26 -4.99 12.94
N ASN A 238 -18.30 -4.40 13.52
CA ASN A 238 -19.39 -3.81 12.76
C ASN A 238 -18.94 -2.62 11.88
N ALA A 239 -17.95 -1.86 12.31
CA ALA A 239 -17.43 -0.73 11.53
C ALA A 239 -16.71 -1.21 10.26
N ASP A 240 -16.03 -2.38 10.32
CA ASP A 240 -15.41 -2.98 9.14
C ASP A 240 -16.47 -3.55 8.17
N TYR A 241 -17.44 -4.32 8.72
CA TYR A 241 -18.40 -5.11 7.93
C TYR A 241 -19.79 -5.19 8.58
N PRO A 242 -20.63 -4.15 8.46
CA PRO A 242 -21.94 -4.13 9.09
C PRO A 242 -22.92 -5.21 8.57
N SER A 243 -22.66 -5.78 7.37
CA SER A 243 -23.46 -6.89 6.83
C SER A 243 -23.07 -8.28 7.37
N PHE A 244 -21.94 -8.39 8.06
CA PHE A 244 -21.42 -9.64 8.62
C PHE A 244 -21.37 -9.68 10.15
N VAL A 245 -21.14 -8.53 10.77
CA VAL A 245 -20.86 -8.41 12.21
C VAL A 245 -21.91 -7.51 12.86
N GLN A 246 -22.59 -7.97 13.90
CA GLN A 246 -23.57 -7.17 14.62
C GLN A 246 -22.86 -6.13 15.49
N GLU A 247 -23.59 -5.04 15.82
CA GLU A 247 -23.06 -4.00 16.70
C GLU A 247 -22.68 -4.58 18.08
N GLY A 248 -21.46 -4.28 18.51
CA GLY A 248 -20.91 -4.80 19.77
C GLY A 248 -20.32 -6.20 19.71
N GLU A 249 -20.41 -6.89 18.56
CA GLU A 249 -19.77 -8.18 18.33
C GLU A 249 -18.45 -8.04 17.58
N THR A 250 -17.59 -9.06 17.70
CA THR A 250 -16.34 -9.17 16.94
C THR A 250 -16.14 -10.62 16.46
N ILE A 251 -15.52 -10.77 15.30
CA ILE A 251 -15.12 -12.07 14.75
C ILE A 251 -13.59 -12.13 14.79
N PRO A 252 -12.98 -13.05 15.58
CA PRO A 252 -11.53 -13.21 15.62
C PRO A 252 -10.98 -13.74 14.30
N THR A 253 -9.84 -13.20 13.91
CA THR A 253 -9.07 -13.64 12.74
C THR A 253 -7.58 -13.43 12.95
N LEU A 254 -6.79 -13.73 11.94
CA LEU A 254 -5.35 -13.52 11.90
C LEU A 254 -5.01 -12.57 10.77
N ALA A 255 -3.92 -11.86 10.93
CA ALA A 255 -3.42 -10.92 9.94
C ALA A 255 -1.94 -11.17 9.59
N VAL A 256 -1.61 -10.96 8.32
CA VAL A 256 -0.25 -11.03 7.79
C VAL A 256 0.26 -9.64 7.44
N GLU A 257 1.51 -9.39 7.74
CA GLU A 257 2.16 -8.12 7.43
C GLU A 257 2.43 -7.96 5.93
N THR A 258 2.34 -6.73 5.43
CA THR A 258 2.83 -6.36 4.10
C THR A 258 3.98 -5.39 4.18
N VAL A 259 4.82 -5.42 3.16
CA VAL A 259 5.96 -4.52 3.02
C VAL A 259 5.99 -3.89 1.63
N LEU A 260 6.55 -2.70 1.56
CA LEU A 260 6.98 -2.11 0.31
C LEU A 260 8.38 -2.65 0.00
N ALA A 261 8.43 -3.69 -0.83
CA ALA A 261 9.68 -4.33 -1.25
C ALA A 261 10.32 -3.57 -2.41
N ILE A 262 11.63 -3.61 -2.48
CA ILE A 262 12.45 -2.99 -3.53
C ILE A 262 13.59 -3.93 -3.91
N TYR A 263 14.01 -3.89 -5.19
CA TYR A 263 15.25 -4.55 -5.58
C TYR A 263 16.45 -3.91 -4.87
N ASN A 264 17.41 -4.71 -4.43
CA ASN A 264 18.60 -4.25 -3.70
C ASN A 264 19.59 -3.52 -4.62
N TRP A 265 19.21 -2.34 -5.12
CA TRP A 265 20.09 -1.50 -5.91
C TRP A 265 21.30 -1.06 -5.07
N ARG A 266 22.51 -1.31 -5.59
CA ARG A 266 23.73 -0.82 -4.96
C ARG A 266 23.88 0.69 -5.21
N PRO A 267 24.58 1.45 -4.32
CA PRO A 267 24.75 2.90 -4.47
C PRO A 267 25.41 3.33 -5.80
N ASP A 268 26.22 2.47 -6.42
CA ASP A 268 26.87 2.70 -7.71
C ASP A 268 25.94 2.41 -8.92
N ASN A 269 24.76 1.86 -8.70
CA ASN A 269 23.78 1.57 -9.75
C ASN A 269 23.01 2.83 -10.15
N LYS A 270 22.75 3.00 -11.46
CA LYS A 270 21.99 4.13 -12.01
C LYS A 270 20.55 4.26 -11.47
N ARG A 271 19.95 3.16 -10.97
CA ARG A 271 18.59 3.17 -10.39
C ARG A 271 18.56 3.61 -8.94
N TYR A 272 19.68 3.48 -8.20
CA TYR A 272 19.73 3.84 -6.79
C TYR A 272 19.33 5.31 -6.50
N PRO A 273 19.82 6.32 -7.24
CA PRO A 273 19.40 7.71 -7.02
C PRO A 273 17.90 7.94 -7.18
N GLN A 274 17.25 7.25 -8.13
CA GLN A 274 15.80 7.35 -8.31
C GLN A 274 15.04 6.72 -7.14
N ALA A 275 15.48 5.53 -6.70
CA ALA A 275 14.92 4.87 -5.52
C ALA A 275 15.09 5.73 -4.26
N ALA A 276 16.26 6.33 -4.07
CA ALA A 276 16.53 7.22 -2.93
C ALA A 276 15.66 8.49 -2.97
N LYS A 277 15.45 9.09 -4.13
CA LYS A 277 14.53 10.24 -4.30
C LYS A 277 13.09 9.87 -3.96
N PHE A 278 12.61 8.73 -4.47
CA PHE A 278 11.28 8.21 -4.14
C PHE A 278 11.12 8.03 -2.63
N ILE A 279 12.08 7.38 -1.97
CA ILE A 279 12.04 7.13 -0.52
C ILE A 279 12.03 8.44 0.26
N ASN A 280 12.89 9.38 -0.11
CA ASN A 280 12.91 10.70 0.53
C ASN A 280 11.55 11.39 0.42
N ARG A 281 10.95 11.41 -0.77
CA ARG A 281 9.64 12.03 -0.98
C ARG A 281 8.53 11.29 -0.24
N PHE A 282 8.52 9.96 -0.29
CA PHE A 282 7.54 9.13 0.40
C PHE A 282 7.56 9.38 1.92
N PHE A 283 8.72 9.30 2.54
CA PHE A 283 8.83 9.51 3.98
C PHE A 283 8.58 10.96 4.40
N SER A 284 8.99 11.93 3.58
CA SER A 284 8.74 13.35 3.88
C SER A 284 7.26 13.76 3.74
N LYS A 285 6.48 13.03 2.94
CA LYS A 285 5.05 13.27 2.73
C LYS A 285 4.16 12.23 3.40
N PHE A 286 4.76 11.38 4.24
CA PHE A 286 4.05 10.25 4.84
C PHE A 286 2.84 10.67 5.68
N GLU A 287 2.94 11.77 6.42
CA GLU A 287 1.84 12.32 7.23
C GLU A 287 0.62 12.69 6.37
N GLU A 288 0.83 13.13 5.10
CA GLU A 288 -0.26 13.44 4.18
C GLU A 288 -1.14 12.21 3.89
N LEU A 289 -0.56 11.00 3.91
CA LEU A 289 -1.28 9.75 3.70
C LEU A 289 -2.10 9.32 4.94
N GLN A 290 -1.68 9.73 6.14
CA GLN A 290 -2.35 9.41 7.40
C GLN A 290 -3.53 10.34 7.71
N ILE A 291 -3.53 11.54 7.13
CA ILE A 291 -4.58 12.54 7.26
C ILE A 291 -5.33 12.68 5.94
N GLY A 292 -6.63 12.57 5.91
CA GLY A 292 -7.41 12.81 4.71
C GLY A 292 -8.37 11.69 4.35
N THR A 293 -8.69 11.59 3.06
CA THR A 293 -9.69 10.64 2.53
C THR A 293 -9.08 9.34 1.97
N TYR A 294 -7.82 9.07 2.32
CA TYR A 294 -7.10 7.87 1.91
C TYR A 294 -7.55 6.63 2.68
N HIS A 295 -7.03 5.47 2.31
CA HIS A 295 -7.42 4.22 2.97
C HIS A 295 -7.11 4.28 4.48
N PRO A 296 -8.08 3.97 5.39
CA PRO A 296 -7.92 4.18 6.84
C PRO A 296 -6.74 3.42 7.45
N LYS A 297 -6.31 2.31 6.86
CA LYS A 297 -5.13 1.56 7.32
C LYS A 297 -3.81 2.35 7.23
N TRP A 298 -3.75 3.50 6.54
CA TRP A 298 -2.59 4.37 6.60
C TRP A 298 -2.30 4.89 8.01
N GLU A 299 -3.34 5.11 8.83
CA GLU A 299 -3.19 5.56 10.21
C GLU A 299 -2.37 4.59 11.08
N SER A 300 -2.44 3.28 10.77
CA SER A 300 -1.71 2.24 11.50
C SER A 300 -0.30 1.94 10.96
N VAL A 301 0.11 2.58 9.86
CA VAL A 301 1.43 2.35 9.27
C VAL A 301 2.50 3.11 10.06
N ASP A 302 3.50 2.37 10.54
CA ASP A 302 4.72 2.94 11.11
C ASP A 302 5.90 2.70 10.14
N ILE A 303 6.39 3.79 9.54
CA ILE A 303 7.52 3.73 8.60
C ILE A 303 8.84 3.27 9.25
N ARG A 304 8.91 3.28 10.59
CA ARG A 304 10.09 2.87 11.35
C ARG A 304 10.04 1.40 11.77
N ALA A 305 8.85 0.77 11.70
CA ALA A 305 8.68 -0.61 12.09
C ALA A 305 9.65 -1.54 11.35
N GLU A 306 10.30 -2.41 12.08
CA GLU A 306 11.20 -3.42 11.54
C GLU A 306 10.43 -4.65 11.05
N VAL A 307 11.02 -5.35 10.09
CA VAL A 307 10.49 -6.60 9.53
C VAL A 307 11.47 -7.71 9.84
N GLU A 308 11.04 -8.65 10.68
CA GLU A 308 11.88 -9.74 11.15
C GLU A 308 12.47 -10.56 10.00
N GLY A 309 13.76 -10.79 10.05
CA GLY A 309 14.49 -11.59 9.07
C GLY A 309 14.70 -10.91 7.71
N TRP A 310 14.33 -9.64 7.53
CA TRP A 310 14.55 -8.87 6.31
C TRP A 310 15.35 -7.59 6.58
N GLU A 311 16.22 -7.25 5.65
CA GLU A 311 17.01 -6.03 5.73
C GLU A 311 16.30 -4.86 5.05
N ARG A 312 16.34 -3.69 5.69
CA ARG A 312 15.83 -2.46 5.11
C ARG A 312 16.73 -1.95 4.00
N PHE A 313 16.16 -1.31 2.99
CA PHE A 313 16.93 -0.68 1.92
C PHE A 313 17.77 0.48 2.44
N SER A 314 19.03 0.55 2.04
CA SER A 314 20.02 1.47 2.62
C SER A 314 19.63 2.95 2.58
N ALA A 315 18.92 3.40 1.52
CA ALA A 315 18.44 4.78 1.46
C ALA A 315 17.32 5.05 2.47
N ALA A 316 16.48 4.05 2.78
CA ALA A 316 15.44 4.16 3.79
C ALA A 316 16.05 4.21 5.19
N ASP A 317 16.99 3.34 5.50
CA ASP A 317 17.75 3.37 6.76
C ASP A 317 18.46 4.70 6.97
N LYS A 318 19.10 5.20 5.91
CA LYS A 318 19.78 6.48 5.98
C LYS A 318 18.80 7.61 6.31
N TRP A 319 17.66 7.66 5.60
CA TRP A 319 16.65 8.69 5.84
C TRP A 319 16.14 8.67 7.29
N LEU A 320 15.83 7.47 7.81
CA LEU A 320 15.32 7.30 9.18
C LEU A 320 16.35 7.71 10.24
N LYS A 321 17.65 7.49 9.99
CA LYS A 321 18.75 7.95 10.85
C LYS A 321 18.94 9.46 10.80
N ASP A 322 18.83 10.03 9.60
CA ASP A 322 18.99 11.48 9.39
C ASP A 322 17.77 12.26 9.92
N ASN A 323 16.61 11.61 10.06
CA ASN A 323 15.36 12.17 10.57
C ASN A 323 14.87 11.38 11.80
N PRO A 324 15.59 11.41 12.93
CA PRO A 324 15.16 10.73 14.15
C PRO A 324 13.80 11.29 14.61
N ILE A 325 13.00 10.45 15.30
CA ILE A 325 11.87 10.98 16.05
C ILE A 325 12.46 11.99 17.03
N LYS A 326 12.06 13.26 16.89
CA LYS A 326 12.43 14.24 17.92
C LYS A 326 11.83 13.71 19.22
N PRO A 327 12.65 13.47 20.28
CA PRO A 327 12.08 13.22 21.57
C PRO A 327 11.23 14.44 21.89
N ASP A 328 9.97 14.24 22.14
CA ASP A 328 9.02 15.25 22.55
C ASP A 328 8.82 16.46 21.58
N ALA A 329 8.01 16.24 20.53
CA ALA A 329 6.82 17.06 20.54
C ALA A 329 6.02 16.54 21.75
N PRO A 330 5.70 17.37 22.77
CA PRO A 330 4.89 16.91 23.87
C PRO A 330 3.66 16.26 23.27
N GLU A 331 3.33 15.06 23.75
CA GLU A 331 2.07 14.37 23.46
C GLU A 331 1.03 15.47 23.50
N VAL A 332 0.43 15.77 22.34
CA VAL A 332 -0.45 16.95 22.26
C VAL A 332 -1.61 16.56 23.14
N ASP A 333 -1.61 17.08 24.37
CA ASP A 333 -2.61 16.82 25.40
C ASP A 333 -3.97 16.98 24.71
N PRO A 334 -4.80 15.91 24.56
CA PRO A 334 -6.08 15.98 23.86
C PRO A 334 -6.96 17.11 24.41
N LEU A 335 -6.78 17.42 25.70
CA LEU A 335 -7.42 18.55 26.35
C LEU A 335 -6.89 19.88 25.83
N ARG A 336 -5.62 19.95 25.48
CA ARG A 336 -5.01 21.14 24.89
C ARG A 336 -5.49 21.35 23.46
N GLN A 337 -5.65 20.31 22.66
CA GLN A 337 -6.26 20.42 21.33
C GLN A 337 -7.71 20.95 21.40
N GLN A 338 -8.52 20.41 22.31
CA GLN A 338 -9.89 20.90 22.55
C GLN A 338 -9.92 22.35 23.00
N PHE A 339 -8.98 22.74 23.86
CA PHE A 339 -8.84 24.11 24.32
C PHE A 339 -8.42 25.07 23.22
N GLU A 340 -7.47 24.70 22.36
CA GLU A 340 -7.04 25.51 21.21
C GLU A 340 -8.16 25.66 20.17
N ALA A 341 -8.87 24.59 19.86
CA ALA A 341 -10.05 24.63 19.00
C ALA A 341 -11.17 25.51 19.60
N PHE A 342 -11.38 25.47 20.92
CA PHE A 342 -12.32 26.35 21.62
C PHE A 342 -11.91 27.82 21.54
N LEU A 343 -10.62 28.13 21.72
CA LEU A 343 -10.13 29.52 21.58
C LEU A 343 -10.29 30.04 20.15
N GLU A 344 -10.01 29.25 19.15
CA GLU A 344 -10.21 29.61 17.74
C GLU A 344 -11.68 29.84 17.40
N ALA A 345 -12.58 29.00 17.91
CA ALA A 345 -14.01 29.13 17.68
C ALA A 345 -14.65 30.34 18.40
N THR A 346 -14.14 30.68 19.59
CA THR A 346 -14.74 31.73 20.44
C THR A 346 -14.09 33.09 20.29
N GLN A 347 -12.81 33.14 19.88
CA GLN A 347 -12.02 34.38 19.76
C GLN A 347 -11.07 34.36 18.55
N PRO A 348 -11.60 34.24 17.32
CA PRO A 348 -10.81 34.03 16.10
C PRO A 348 -9.82 35.15 15.74
N ASN A 349 -9.94 36.32 16.36
CA ASN A 349 -9.10 37.50 16.06
C ASN A 349 -8.16 37.92 17.22
N SER A 350 -7.97 37.05 18.24
CA SER A 350 -7.12 37.36 19.36
C SER A 350 -5.67 36.95 19.14
N ASN A 351 -4.75 37.93 19.18
CA ASN A 351 -3.30 37.70 19.10
C ASN A 351 -2.72 37.25 20.46
N TRP A 352 -3.10 36.06 20.92
CA TRP A 352 -2.54 35.48 22.14
C TRP A 352 -1.06 35.08 21.94
N THR A 353 -0.19 35.51 22.87
CA THR A 353 1.18 34.97 22.90
C THR A 353 1.19 33.52 23.40
N PRO A 354 2.23 32.72 23.10
CA PRO A 354 2.35 31.37 23.62
C PRO A 354 2.25 31.29 25.16
N GLU A 355 2.81 32.25 25.88
CA GLU A 355 2.74 32.33 27.34
C GLU A 355 1.33 32.58 27.84
N GLN A 356 0.60 33.45 27.18
CA GLN A 356 -0.83 33.75 27.52
C GLN A 356 -1.71 32.52 27.26
N LYS A 357 -1.51 31.83 26.14
CA LYS A 357 -2.22 30.56 25.84
C LYS A 357 -1.94 29.49 26.89
N ASN A 358 -0.69 29.36 27.34
CA ASN A 358 -0.33 28.44 28.40
C ASN A 358 -1.00 28.76 29.74
N LEU A 359 -1.03 30.02 30.13
CA LEU A 359 -1.68 30.43 31.37
C LEU A 359 -3.19 30.15 31.33
N LEU A 360 -3.87 30.47 30.24
CA LEU A 360 -5.27 30.17 30.02
C LEU A 360 -5.57 28.67 30.02
N PHE A 361 -4.70 27.86 29.45
CA PHE A 361 -4.82 26.41 29.46
C PHE A 361 -4.71 25.82 30.87
N GLU A 362 -3.79 26.28 31.69
CA GLU A 362 -3.71 25.85 33.09
C GLU A 362 -4.94 26.24 33.91
N GLN A 363 -5.52 27.38 33.65
CA GLN A 363 -6.80 27.81 34.28
C GLN A 363 -7.96 26.91 33.82
N PHE A 364 -8.03 26.58 32.51
CA PHE A 364 -9.04 25.70 31.97
C PHE A 364 -8.93 24.29 32.56
N ARG A 365 -7.72 23.77 32.69
CA ARG A 365 -7.43 22.47 33.29
C ARG A 365 -7.80 22.39 34.76
N ALA A 366 -7.56 23.48 35.52
CA ALA A 366 -7.98 23.60 36.93
C ALA A 366 -9.49 23.63 37.07
N TRP A 367 -10.17 24.37 36.19
CA TRP A 367 -11.64 24.47 36.16
C TRP A 367 -12.29 23.11 35.84
N GLN A 368 -11.77 22.37 34.87
CA GLN A 368 -12.26 21.02 34.53
C GLN A 368 -12.13 20.04 35.70
N LYS A 369 -11.01 20.07 36.42
CA LYS A 369 -10.83 19.24 37.63
C LYS A 369 -11.84 19.52 38.73
N GLN A 370 -12.31 20.77 38.83
CA GLN A 370 -13.31 21.13 39.83
C GLN A 370 -14.74 20.74 39.46
N ASN A 371 -15.04 20.64 38.16
CA ASN A 371 -16.38 20.32 37.65
C ASN A 371 -16.62 18.85 37.29
N ASN A 372 -15.59 18.01 37.31
CA ASN A 372 -15.67 16.56 37.11
C ASN A 372 -15.62 15.76 38.45
N GLN A 373 -15.82 16.40 39.58
CA GLN A 373 -16.12 15.78 40.87
C GLN A 373 -17.63 15.98 41.19
#